data_a6a12c0eeeb66f6a0c633647144e9e54
#
_entry.id   a6a12c0eeeb66f6a0c633647144e9e54
#
_cell.length_a   1.000
_cell.length_b   1.000
_cell.length_c   1.000
_cell.angle_alpha   90.00
_cell.angle_beta   90.00
_cell.angle_gamma   90.00
#
_symmetry.space_group_name_H-M   'P 1'
#
loop_
_entity.id
_entity.type
_entity.pdbx_description
1 polymer ?
#
loop_
_entity_poly.entity_id
_entity_poly.type
_entity_poly.pdbx_seq_one_letter_code
_entity_poly.pdbx_strand_id
1 'polypeptide(L)'
;MPTVDSDHSRIEERSLAMHRLIAEKLRSEPASLAKALDNLQRWRDSEGSPKPVLAEWEQVLSGPVGQVIEFITERSERATRLRQSSPFAGFLTAAERKTIYESYSARTYHPGRQPDRG
;
A
#
# COMPACT_ATOMS: atom_id res chain seq x y z
N MET A 1 -29.07 1.27 2.38
CA MET A 1 -27.86 1.51 2.75
C MET A 1 -26.80 1.16 1.84
N PRO A 2 -25.98 1.96 1.62
CA PRO A 2 -25.02 1.79 0.57
C PRO A 2 -23.95 0.82 0.95
N THR A 3 -23.94 -0.25 0.24
CA THR A 3 -22.87 -1.18 0.36
C THR A 3 -21.62 -0.65 -0.29
N VAL A 4 -21.76 0.37 -1.13
CA VAL A 4 -20.61 0.95 -1.80
C VAL A 4 -19.59 1.52 -0.82
N ASP A 5 -20.07 2.24 0.19
CA ASP A 5 -19.17 2.80 1.19
C ASP A 5 -18.45 1.70 1.95
N SER A 6 -19.15 0.64 2.26
CA SER A 6 -18.58 -0.47 2.99
C SER A 6 -17.50 -1.18 2.17
N ASP A 7 -17.75 -1.39 0.88
CA ASP A 7 -16.76 -2.01 0.01
C ASP A 7 -15.55 -1.12 -0.18
N HIS A 8 -15.78 0.18 -0.34
CA HIS A 8 -14.69 1.13 -0.51
C HIS A 8 -13.80 1.15 0.73
N SER A 9 -14.43 1.19 1.90
CA SER A 9 -13.70 1.17 3.15
C SER A 9 -12.91 -0.12 3.31
N ARG A 10 -13.50 -1.24 2.95
CA ARG A 10 -12.84 -2.53 3.05
C ARG A 10 -11.57 -2.57 2.19
N ILE A 11 -11.67 -2.07 0.95
CA ILE A 11 -10.53 -2.07 0.04
C ILE A 11 -9.43 -1.15 0.56
N GLU A 12 -9.80 0.00 1.10
CA GLU A 12 -8.82 0.93 1.65
C GLU A 12 -8.12 0.36 2.87
N GLU A 13 -8.87 -0.29 3.75
CA GLU A 13 -8.26 -0.88 4.93
C GLU A 13 -7.35 -2.05 4.56
N ARG A 14 -7.72 -2.81 3.55
CA ARG A 14 -6.87 -3.87 3.06
C ARG A 14 -5.56 -3.32 2.52
N SER A 15 -5.65 -2.27 1.74
CA SER A 15 -4.47 -1.62 1.19
C SER A 15 -3.57 -1.09 2.29
N LEU A 16 -4.16 -0.48 3.31
CA LEU A 16 -3.40 0.03 4.44
C LEU A 16 -2.71 -1.10 5.19
N ALA A 17 -3.40 -2.22 5.38
CA ALA A 17 -2.81 -3.37 6.06
C ALA A 17 -1.60 -3.90 5.30
N MET A 18 -1.71 -3.95 3.98
CA MET A 18 -0.57 -4.38 3.17
C MET A 18 0.61 -3.43 3.31
N HIS A 19 0.34 -2.13 3.34
CA HIS A 19 1.42 -1.16 3.46
C HIS A 19 2.01 -1.11 4.86
N ARG A 20 1.24 -1.47 5.88
CA ARG A 20 1.80 -1.60 7.22
C ARG A 20 2.82 -2.73 7.27
N LEU A 21 2.54 -3.82 6.59
CA LEU A 21 3.50 -4.92 6.52
C LEU A 21 4.72 -4.51 5.70
N ILE A 22 4.50 -3.80 4.61
CA ILE A 22 5.60 -3.27 3.81
C ILE A 22 6.47 -2.36 4.67
N ALA A 23 5.85 -1.52 5.50
CA ALA A 23 6.59 -0.63 6.39
C ALA A 23 7.47 -1.40 7.37
N GLU A 24 6.97 -2.53 7.88
CA GLU A 24 7.77 -3.37 8.75
C GLU A 24 9.00 -3.90 8.03
N LYS A 25 8.81 -4.31 6.78
CA LYS A 25 9.93 -4.81 6.00
C LYS A 25 10.94 -3.71 5.71
N LEU A 26 10.49 -2.49 5.48
CA LEU A 26 11.39 -1.36 5.27
C LEU A 26 12.15 -1.01 6.53
N ARG A 27 11.52 -1.17 7.70
CA ARG A 27 12.22 -0.93 8.96
C ARG A 27 13.33 -1.94 9.17
N SER A 28 13.05 -3.19 8.83
CA SER A 28 14.06 -4.25 8.95
C SER A 28 15.18 -4.11 7.95
N GLU A 29 14.83 -3.66 6.74
CA GLU A 29 15.80 -3.62 5.67
C GLU A 29 15.58 -2.36 4.84
N PRO A 30 16.07 -1.21 5.34
CA PRO A 30 15.83 0.05 4.63
C PRO A 30 16.35 0.07 3.19
N ALA A 31 17.39 -0.70 2.91
CA ALA A 31 17.95 -0.75 1.55
C ALA A 31 16.95 -1.31 0.54
N SER A 32 15.94 -2.03 0.99
CA SER A 32 14.95 -2.58 0.07
C SER A 32 14.11 -1.50 -0.59
N LEU A 33 14.19 -0.25 -0.11
CA LEU A 33 13.50 0.86 -0.78
C LEU A 33 13.94 0.98 -2.23
N ALA A 34 15.15 0.54 -2.54
CA ALA A 34 15.64 0.58 -3.91
C ALA A 34 14.76 -0.22 -4.86
N LYS A 35 14.12 -1.28 -4.37
CA LYS A 35 13.21 -2.07 -5.20
C LYS A 35 12.01 -1.25 -5.65
N ALA A 36 11.48 -0.42 -4.76
CA ALA A 36 10.36 0.43 -5.12
C ALA A 36 10.78 1.47 -6.14
N LEU A 37 11.97 2.02 -5.98
CA LEU A 37 12.49 2.98 -6.95
C LEU A 37 12.69 2.32 -8.32
N ASP A 38 13.17 1.08 -8.35
CA ASP A 38 13.32 0.35 -9.59
C ASP A 38 11.97 0.13 -10.25
N ASN A 39 10.93 -0.17 -9.46
CA ASN A 39 9.60 -0.34 -10.00
C ASN A 39 9.09 0.94 -10.63
N LEU A 40 9.34 2.08 -9.99
CA LEU A 40 8.95 3.36 -10.56
C LEU A 40 9.67 3.64 -11.87
N GLN A 41 10.95 3.30 -11.93
CA GLN A 41 11.73 3.51 -13.16
C GLN A 41 11.15 2.68 -14.30
N ARG A 42 10.78 1.43 -14.03
CA ARG A 42 10.19 0.59 -15.06
C ARG A 42 8.84 1.14 -15.51
N TRP A 43 8.06 1.67 -14.57
CA TRP A 43 6.77 2.28 -14.94
C TRP A 43 6.98 3.52 -15.79
N ARG A 44 7.98 4.32 -15.48
CA ARG A 44 8.28 5.52 -16.25
C ARG A 44 8.64 5.16 -17.69
N ASP A 45 9.37 4.07 -17.86
CA ASP A 45 9.78 3.62 -19.18
C ASP A 45 8.67 2.94 -19.95
N SER A 46 7.57 2.65 -19.27
CA SER A 46 6.45 1.96 -19.87
C SER A 46 5.41 2.95 -20.38
N GLU A 47 4.89 2.69 -21.56
CA GLU A 47 3.87 3.57 -22.11
C GLU A 47 2.56 3.37 -21.39
N GLY A 48 1.81 4.46 -21.26
CA GLY A 48 0.49 4.39 -20.63
C GLY A 48 0.47 4.57 -19.14
N SER A 49 1.64 4.68 -18.51
CA SER A 49 1.67 4.92 -17.07
C SER A 49 1.26 6.35 -16.76
N PRO A 50 0.45 6.56 -15.71
CA PRO A 50 0.01 7.92 -15.34
C PRO A 50 1.18 8.72 -14.77
N LYS A 51 1.66 9.67 -15.52
CA LYS A 51 2.83 10.44 -15.14
C LYS A 51 2.69 11.25 -13.85
N PRO A 52 1.52 11.87 -13.57
CA PRO A 52 1.40 12.60 -12.30
C PRO A 52 1.57 11.72 -11.09
N VAL A 53 1.04 10.49 -11.14
CA VAL A 53 1.18 9.56 -10.02
C VAL A 53 2.62 9.15 -9.83
N LEU A 54 3.32 8.91 -10.94
CA LEU A 54 4.73 8.55 -10.86
C LEU A 54 5.54 9.67 -10.23
N ALA A 55 5.27 10.91 -10.61
CA ALA A 55 6.01 12.05 -10.08
C ALA A 55 5.75 12.19 -8.58
N GLU A 56 4.52 11.97 -8.13
CA GLU A 56 4.21 12.03 -6.72
C GLU A 56 4.93 10.96 -5.93
N TRP A 57 4.96 9.72 -6.45
CA TRP A 57 5.67 8.66 -5.77
C TRP A 57 7.17 8.90 -5.75
N GLU A 58 7.72 9.46 -6.82
CA GLU A 58 9.14 9.78 -6.83
C GLU A 58 9.47 10.78 -5.74
N GLN A 59 8.61 11.76 -5.56
CA GLN A 59 8.82 12.75 -4.53
C GLN A 59 8.79 12.11 -3.15
N VAL A 60 7.82 11.24 -2.92
CA VAL A 60 7.69 10.55 -1.63
C VAL A 60 8.93 9.68 -1.36
N LEU A 61 9.33 8.90 -2.36
CA LEU A 61 10.41 7.94 -2.16
C LEU A 61 11.79 8.57 -2.14
N SER A 62 11.91 9.84 -2.51
CA SER A 62 13.19 10.51 -2.47
C SER A 62 13.58 10.98 -1.07
N GLY A 63 12.65 10.93 -0.13
CA GLY A 63 12.93 11.33 1.23
C GLY A 63 13.55 10.21 2.06
N PRO A 64 13.86 10.51 3.32
CA PRO A 64 14.41 9.49 4.22
C PRO A 64 13.42 8.34 4.40
N VAL A 65 13.95 7.14 4.60
CA VAL A 65 13.11 5.95 4.67
C VAL A 65 12.08 6.06 5.81
N GLY A 66 12.42 6.72 6.91
CA GLY A 66 11.47 6.90 8.00
C GLY A 66 10.25 7.69 7.57
N GLN A 67 10.46 8.71 6.74
CA GLN A 67 9.34 9.48 6.23
C GLN A 67 8.51 8.69 5.23
N VAL A 68 9.16 7.85 4.44
CA VAL A 68 8.46 6.96 3.53
C VAL A 68 7.54 6.03 4.31
N ILE A 69 8.09 5.44 5.38
CA ILE A 69 7.33 4.53 6.23
C ILE A 69 6.11 5.23 6.81
N GLU A 70 6.28 6.45 7.29
CA GLU A 70 5.15 7.21 7.84
C GLU A 70 4.09 7.49 6.78
N PHE A 71 4.55 7.90 5.60
CA PHE A 71 3.60 8.27 4.56
C PHE A 71 2.77 7.08 4.07
N ILE A 72 3.42 5.93 3.84
CA ILE A 72 2.69 4.81 3.26
C ILE A 72 1.72 4.16 4.24
N THR A 73 1.81 4.53 5.53
CA THR A 73 0.86 4.03 6.53
C THR A 73 -0.06 5.13 7.05
N GLU A 74 -0.03 6.29 6.41
CA GLU A 74 -0.82 7.43 6.82
C GLU A 74 -2.27 7.29 6.33
N ARG A 75 -3.21 7.81 7.11
CA ARG A 75 -4.62 7.73 6.71
C ARG A 75 -5.09 8.97 5.96
N SER A 76 -4.17 9.78 5.48
CA SER A 76 -4.52 10.95 4.71
C SER A 76 -5.14 10.57 3.37
N GLU A 77 -5.87 11.51 2.81
CA GLU A 77 -6.49 11.30 1.50
C GLU A 77 -5.43 11.07 0.42
N ARG A 78 -4.35 11.82 0.49
CA ARG A 78 -3.28 11.68 -0.49
C ARG A 78 -2.62 10.31 -0.41
N ALA A 79 -2.31 9.85 0.81
CA ALA A 79 -1.69 8.55 0.96
C ALA A 79 -2.63 7.43 0.53
N THR A 80 -3.91 7.57 0.86
CA THR A 80 -4.91 6.58 0.46
C THR A 80 -4.98 6.47 -1.06
N ARG A 81 -4.98 7.61 -1.73
CA ARG A 81 -5.03 7.64 -3.19
C ARG A 81 -3.77 7.03 -3.80
N LEU A 82 -2.61 7.40 -3.28
CA LEU A 82 -1.35 6.92 -3.84
C LEU A 82 -1.14 5.42 -3.60
N ARG A 83 -1.66 4.90 -2.48
CA ARG A 83 -1.53 3.47 -2.24
C ARG A 83 -2.22 2.62 -3.30
N GLN A 84 -3.18 3.19 -4.02
CA GLN A 84 -3.86 2.44 -5.09
C GLN A 84 -2.95 2.20 -6.29
N SER A 85 -1.86 2.94 -6.39
CA SER A 85 -0.87 2.77 -7.46
C SER A 85 0.50 2.55 -6.83
N SER A 86 0.59 1.60 -5.94
CA SER A 86 1.76 1.42 -5.09
C SER A 86 2.96 0.83 -5.84
N PRO A 87 4.16 1.39 -5.64
CA PRO A 87 5.37 0.85 -6.26
C PRO A 87 6.01 -0.28 -5.49
N PHE A 88 5.32 -0.79 -4.48
CA PHE A 88 5.89 -1.83 -3.62
C PHE A 88 5.52 -3.24 -4.07
N ALA A 89 5.35 -3.42 -5.37
CA ALA A 89 5.10 -4.75 -5.92
C ALA A 89 6.29 -5.65 -5.61
N GLY A 90 5.99 -6.86 -5.20
CA GLY A 90 7.03 -7.84 -4.87
C GLY A 90 7.54 -7.78 -3.44
N PHE A 91 7.07 -6.82 -2.64
CA PHE A 91 7.50 -6.73 -1.25
C PHE A 91 6.82 -7.77 -0.36
N LEU A 92 5.60 -8.15 -0.69
CA LEU A 92 4.87 -9.14 0.10
C LEU A 92 4.91 -10.49 -0.60
N THR A 93 5.06 -11.54 0.19
CA THR A 93 4.98 -12.88 -0.39
C THR A 93 3.53 -13.20 -0.76
N ALA A 94 3.35 -14.22 -1.58
CA ALA A 94 2.00 -14.65 -1.95
C ALA A 94 1.19 -15.06 -0.73
N ALA A 95 1.85 -15.71 0.23
CA ALA A 95 1.16 -16.12 1.46
C ALA A 95 0.74 -14.93 2.30
N GLU A 96 1.60 -13.91 2.38
CA GLU A 96 1.27 -12.72 3.13
C GLU A 96 0.08 -11.99 2.51
N ARG A 97 0.08 -11.87 1.19
CA ARG A 97 -1.02 -11.21 0.52
C ARG A 97 -2.32 -11.98 0.68
N LYS A 98 -2.24 -13.30 0.58
CA LYS A 98 -3.42 -14.13 0.73
C LYS A 98 -4.04 -13.96 2.11
N THR A 99 -3.21 -13.96 3.14
CA THR A 99 -3.70 -13.79 4.51
C THR A 99 -4.42 -12.46 4.67
N ILE A 100 -3.83 -11.39 4.14
CA ILE A 100 -4.44 -10.08 4.26
C ILE A 100 -5.73 -10.02 3.45
N TYR A 101 -5.73 -10.56 2.23
CA TYR A 101 -6.92 -10.54 1.40
C TYR A 101 -8.07 -11.29 2.06
N GLU A 102 -7.78 -12.41 2.72
CA GLU A 102 -8.81 -13.18 3.39
C GLU A 102 -9.36 -12.44 4.60
N SER A 103 -8.49 -11.73 5.32
CA SER A 103 -8.93 -10.96 6.48
C SER A 103 -9.86 -9.82 6.11
N TYR A 104 -9.73 -9.32 4.90
CA TYR A 104 -10.54 -8.19 4.45
C TYR A 104 -11.50 -8.56 3.33
N SER A 105 -11.83 -9.83 3.21
CA SER A 105 -12.79 -10.24 2.20
C SER A 105 -14.18 -9.75 2.59
N ALA A 106 -15.06 -9.65 1.61
CA ALA A 106 -16.42 -9.18 1.86
C ALA A 106 -17.13 -10.07 2.88
N ARG A 107 -16.68 -11.32 2.99
CA ARG A 107 -17.30 -12.28 3.88
C ARG A 107 -16.89 -12.09 5.34
N THR A 108 -15.65 -11.70 5.58
CA THR A 108 -15.10 -11.63 6.93
C THR A 108 -14.93 -10.23 7.47
N TYR A 109 -14.88 -9.23 6.60
CA TYR A 109 -14.62 -7.87 7.04
C TYR A 109 -15.89 -7.24 7.63
N HIS A 110 -15.74 -6.62 8.79
CA HIS A 110 -16.83 -5.90 9.46
C HIS A 110 -16.33 -4.51 9.80
N PRO A 111 -16.87 -3.47 9.16
CA PRO A 111 -16.43 -2.12 9.44
C PRO A 111 -16.60 -1.78 10.92
N GLY A 112 -15.62 -1.11 11.49
CA GLY A 112 -15.65 -0.71 12.88
C GLY A 112 -15.20 -1.78 13.85
N ARG A 113 -14.88 -2.97 13.35
CA ARG A 113 -14.43 -4.05 14.19
C ARG A 113 -12.99 -4.38 13.88
N GLN A 114 -12.18 -4.54 14.91
CA GLN A 114 -10.79 -4.90 14.69
C GLN A 114 -10.69 -6.31 14.19
N PRO A 115 -9.74 -6.58 13.28
CA PRO A 115 -9.49 -7.96 12.86
C PRO A 115 -9.12 -8.79 14.05
N ASP A 116 -9.65 -9.98 14.10
CA ASP A 116 -9.36 -10.87 15.16
C ASP A 116 -7.94 -11.36 15.07
N ARG A 117 -7.26 -11.34 16.21
CA ARG A 117 -5.92 -11.75 16.23
C ARG A 117 -5.79 -13.15 16.63
N GLY A 118 -6.85 -13.73 17.05
CA GLY A 118 -6.96 -15.03 17.64
C GLY A 118 -6.10 -16.07 17.13
#